data_9c9709b57c2c3973d3fbb23d62b3841f
#
_entry.id   9c9709b57c2c3973d3fbb23d62b3841f
#
_cell.length_a   1.000
_cell.length_b   1.000
_cell.length_c   1.000
_cell.angle_alpha   90.00
_cell.angle_beta   90.00
_cell.angle_gamma   90.00
#
_symmetry.space_group_name_H-M   'P 1'
#
loop_
_entity.id
_entity.type
_entity.pdbx_description
1 polymer ?
#
loop_
_entity_poly.entity_id
_entity_poly.type
_entity_poly.pdbx_seq_one_letter_code
_entity_poly.pdbx_strand_id
1 'polypeptide(L)'
;MEVKVLYFDGCPHWRTAADRLAALQAEVGFELTSQRVATPEEAEVVGFRGSPTILVDGVDPFAPDDAPFGFACRVYATPEGPAGSPTIEQLRKVISR
;
A
#
# COMPACT_ATOMS: atom_id res chain seq x y z
N MET A 1 12.85 -4.24 8.74
CA MET A 1 11.79 -3.40 8.11
C MET A 1 10.58 -4.26 7.81
N GLU A 2 9.41 -3.80 8.16
CA GLU A 2 8.15 -4.49 7.90
C GLU A 2 7.34 -3.71 6.89
N VAL A 3 6.88 -4.39 5.85
CA VAL A 3 6.01 -3.79 4.82
C VAL A 3 4.68 -4.56 4.84
N LYS A 4 3.58 -3.82 4.97
CA LYS A 4 2.24 -4.41 5.03
C LYS A 4 1.37 -3.80 3.94
N VAL A 5 0.63 -4.66 3.24
CA VAL A 5 -0.36 -4.25 2.25
C VAL A 5 -1.75 -4.43 2.86
N LEU A 6 -2.50 -3.34 2.97
CA LEU A 6 -3.89 -3.37 3.41
C LEU A 6 -4.79 -3.30 2.18
N TYR A 7 -5.80 -4.15 2.11
CA TYR A 7 -6.66 -4.23 0.93
C TYR A 7 -8.07 -4.64 1.29
N PHE A 8 -9.01 -4.45 0.37
CA PHE A 8 -10.34 -5.05 0.46
C PHE A 8 -10.68 -5.75 -0.87
N ASP A 9 -11.64 -6.68 -0.81
CA ASP A 9 -11.91 -7.57 -1.94
C ASP A 9 -12.50 -6.87 -3.17
N GLY A 10 -13.08 -5.70 -3.02
CA GLY A 10 -13.70 -4.98 -4.12
C GLY A 10 -12.76 -4.30 -5.10
N CYS A 11 -11.44 -4.32 -4.84
CA CYS A 11 -10.47 -3.65 -5.69
C CYS A 11 -9.33 -4.61 -6.05
N PRO A 12 -9.13 -4.95 -7.34
CA PRO A 12 -8.11 -5.92 -7.74
C PRO A 12 -6.68 -5.36 -7.77
N HIS A 13 -6.51 -4.04 -7.69
CA HIS A 13 -5.19 -3.39 -7.85
C HIS A 13 -4.20 -3.71 -6.75
N TRP A 14 -4.67 -4.20 -5.60
CA TRP A 14 -3.77 -4.57 -4.51
C TRP A 14 -2.82 -5.71 -4.90
N ARG A 15 -3.24 -6.57 -5.83
CA ARG A 15 -2.40 -7.69 -6.30
C ARG A 15 -1.18 -7.18 -7.06
N THR A 16 -1.35 -6.14 -7.86
CA THR A 16 -0.23 -5.50 -8.56
C THR A 16 0.79 -4.95 -7.56
N ALA A 17 0.31 -4.26 -6.52
CA ALA A 17 1.19 -3.74 -5.48
C ALA A 17 1.91 -4.87 -4.74
N ALA A 18 1.18 -5.93 -4.38
CA ALA A 18 1.75 -7.08 -3.69
C ALA A 18 2.82 -7.78 -4.54
N ASP A 19 2.58 -7.95 -5.83
CA ASP A 19 3.55 -8.57 -6.75
C ASP A 19 4.82 -7.73 -6.86
N ARG A 20 4.68 -6.42 -6.96
CA ARG A 20 5.82 -5.51 -7.03
C ARG A 20 6.63 -5.52 -5.73
N LEU A 21 5.93 -5.57 -4.60
CA LEU A 21 6.60 -5.66 -3.30
C LEU A 21 7.30 -6.99 -3.10
N ALA A 22 6.73 -8.09 -3.60
CA ALA A 22 7.38 -9.40 -3.55
C ALA A 22 8.68 -9.40 -4.36
N ALA A 23 8.69 -8.73 -5.51
CA ALA A 23 9.92 -8.60 -6.30
C ALA A 23 10.98 -7.79 -5.56
N LEU A 24 10.58 -6.70 -4.90
CA LEU A 24 11.50 -5.89 -4.11
C LEU A 24 11.99 -6.63 -2.86
N GLN A 25 11.14 -7.47 -2.27
CA GLN A 25 11.54 -8.28 -1.12
C GLN A 25 12.73 -9.17 -1.46
N ALA A 26 12.73 -9.77 -2.64
CA ALA A 26 13.84 -10.60 -3.10
C ALA A 26 15.12 -9.78 -3.30
N GLU A 27 14.99 -8.50 -3.62
CA GLU A 27 16.11 -7.61 -3.90
C GLU A 27 16.68 -6.96 -2.63
N VAL A 28 15.81 -6.48 -1.74
CA VAL A 28 16.20 -5.67 -0.58
C VAL A 28 16.20 -6.45 0.72
N GLY A 29 15.24 -7.34 0.90
CA GLY A 29 15.06 -8.11 2.12
C GLY A 29 14.27 -7.32 3.18
N PHE A 30 13.01 -7.71 3.39
CA PHE A 30 12.14 -7.14 4.44
C PHE A 30 11.01 -8.12 4.69
N GLU A 31 10.29 -7.94 5.79
CA GLU A 31 9.10 -8.73 6.05
C GLU A 31 7.93 -8.17 5.26
N LEU A 32 7.22 -9.03 4.54
CA LEU A 32 6.07 -8.63 3.73
C LEU A 32 4.85 -9.39 4.19
N THR A 33 3.81 -8.65 4.57
CA THR A 33 2.53 -9.22 4.97
C THR A 33 1.40 -8.50 4.27
N SER A 34 0.22 -9.12 4.21
CA SER A 34 -0.98 -8.49 3.69
C SER A 34 -2.13 -8.73 4.67
N GLN A 35 -3.04 -7.76 4.74
CA GLN A 35 -4.18 -7.84 5.63
C GLN A 35 -5.43 -7.34 4.92
N ARG A 36 -6.47 -8.16 4.91
CA ARG A 36 -7.77 -7.77 4.37
C ARG A 36 -8.49 -6.88 5.38
N VAL A 37 -9.05 -5.77 4.90
CA VAL A 37 -9.86 -4.87 5.70
C VAL A 37 -11.31 -5.10 5.30
N ALA A 38 -12.15 -5.47 6.24
CA ALA A 38 -13.52 -5.90 5.97
C ALA A 38 -14.59 -4.87 6.32
N THR A 39 -14.30 -3.92 7.22
CA THR A 39 -15.28 -2.93 7.68
C THR A 39 -14.66 -1.54 7.74
N PRO A 40 -15.50 -0.47 7.69
CA PRO A 40 -14.99 0.90 7.88
C PRO A 40 -14.36 1.12 9.25
N GLU A 41 -14.87 0.47 10.28
CA GLU A 41 -14.31 0.57 11.63
C GLU A 41 -12.91 -0.02 11.69
N GLU A 42 -12.71 -1.15 11.05
CA GLU A 42 -11.40 -1.79 10.94
C GLU A 42 -10.45 -0.91 10.14
N ALA A 43 -10.94 -0.26 9.07
CA ALA A 43 -10.14 0.65 8.27
C ALA A 43 -9.54 1.78 9.12
N GLU A 44 -10.33 2.35 10.01
CA GLU A 44 -9.88 3.42 10.88
C GLU A 44 -8.81 2.92 11.87
N VAL A 45 -9.02 1.74 12.44
CA VAL A 45 -8.09 1.16 13.42
C VAL A 45 -6.72 0.87 12.80
N VAL A 46 -6.68 0.35 11.58
CA VAL A 46 -5.42 -0.06 10.94
C VAL A 46 -4.79 1.01 10.05
N GLY A 47 -5.45 2.15 9.87
CA GLY A 47 -4.92 3.22 9.03
C GLY A 47 -5.14 3.02 7.55
N PHE A 48 -6.23 2.37 7.18
CA PHE A 48 -6.54 2.08 5.78
C PHE A 48 -7.05 3.33 5.05
N ARG A 49 -6.37 3.73 4.01
CA ARG A 49 -6.71 4.93 3.23
C ARG A 49 -7.08 4.60 1.78
N GLY A 50 -7.67 3.45 1.58
CA GLY A 50 -8.03 2.93 0.27
C GLY A 50 -7.15 1.75 -0.14
N SER A 51 -7.66 0.92 -1.03
CA SER A 51 -6.98 -0.32 -1.44
C SER A 51 -6.16 -0.09 -2.72
N PRO A 52 -4.89 -0.41 -2.73
CA PRO A 52 -4.09 -0.88 -1.60
C PRO A 52 -3.51 0.28 -0.77
N THR A 53 -3.40 0.09 0.54
CA THR A 53 -2.61 0.97 1.40
C THR A 53 -1.33 0.22 1.74
N ILE A 54 -0.19 0.88 1.59
CA ILE A 54 1.12 0.28 1.84
C ILE A 54 1.72 0.97 3.06
N LEU A 55 2.01 0.17 4.09
CA LEU A 55 2.63 0.67 5.32
C LEU A 55 4.07 0.17 5.39
N VAL A 56 5.00 1.09 5.55
CA VAL A 56 6.41 0.78 5.76
C VAL A 56 6.72 1.11 7.23
N ASP A 57 6.97 0.08 8.03
CA ASP A 57 7.14 0.21 9.47
C ASP A 57 5.99 0.98 10.13
N GLY A 58 4.77 0.70 9.69
CA GLY A 58 3.55 1.30 10.24
C GLY A 58 3.18 2.66 9.68
N VAL A 59 3.94 3.21 8.74
CA VAL A 59 3.71 4.54 8.17
C VAL A 59 3.38 4.43 6.68
N ASP A 60 2.38 5.18 6.23
CA ASP A 60 2.01 5.26 4.81
C ASP A 60 2.86 6.36 4.15
N PRO A 61 3.88 5.99 3.34
CA PRO A 61 4.77 6.99 2.76
C PRO A 61 4.16 7.74 1.58
N PHE A 62 2.97 7.35 1.13
CA PHE A 62 2.30 7.96 -0.03
C PHE A 62 1.14 8.88 0.36
N ALA A 63 0.91 9.09 1.64
CA ALA A 63 -0.18 9.94 2.11
C ALA A 63 0.27 10.82 3.27
N PRO A 64 -0.27 12.06 3.38
CA PRO A 64 -0.04 12.87 4.58
C PRO A 64 -0.74 12.24 5.79
N ASP A 65 -0.26 12.57 6.99
CA ASP A 65 -0.78 12.00 8.24
C ASP A 65 -2.27 12.27 8.45
N ASP A 66 -2.77 13.40 7.92
CA ASP A 66 -4.17 13.80 8.05
C ASP A 66 -5.05 13.32 6.90
N ALA A 67 -4.53 12.47 6.01
CA ALA A 67 -5.35 11.93 4.92
C ALA A 67 -6.51 11.12 5.50
N PRO A 68 -7.72 11.25 4.94
CA PRO A 68 -8.88 10.54 5.47
C PRO A 68 -8.78 9.03 5.26
N PHE A 69 -9.33 8.28 6.19
CA PHE A 69 -9.50 6.85 6.01
C PHE A 69 -10.68 6.60 5.06
N GLY A 70 -10.60 5.55 4.27
CA GLY A 70 -11.65 5.29 3.31
C GLY A 70 -11.68 3.84 2.87
N PHE A 71 -12.88 3.35 2.57
CA PHE A 71 -13.13 1.99 2.13
C PHE A 71 -13.40 2.01 0.62
N ALA A 72 -12.38 2.38 -0.16
CA ALA A 72 -12.49 2.56 -1.61
C ALA A 72 -11.17 2.19 -2.29
N CYS A 73 -11.18 2.11 -3.61
CA CYS A 73 -9.95 1.97 -4.38
C CYS A 73 -9.14 3.25 -4.28
N ARG A 74 -7.85 3.10 -4.03
CA ARG A 74 -6.95 4.24 -3.91
C ARG A 74 -6.32 4.55 -5.26
N VAL A 75 -6.08 5.83 -5.51
CA VAL A 75 -5.40 6.30 -6.72
C VAL A 75 -4.04 6.87 -6.32
N TYR A 76 -3.01 6.38 -6.99
CA TYR A 76 -1.63 6.84 -6.76
C TYR A 76 -1.20 7.71 -7.94
N ALA A 77 -0.54 8.82 -7.65
CA ALA A 77 0.09 9.62 -8.69
C ALA A 77 1.39 8.94 -9.12
N THR A 78 1.54 8.65 -10.40
CA THR A 78 2.74 8.03 -10.96
C THR A 78 3.27 8.86 -12.12
N PRO A 79 4.52 8.62 -12.56
CA PRO A 79 5.05 9.32 -13.74
C PRO A 79 4.23 9.11 -15.01
N GLU A 80 3.49 8.00 -15.12
CA GLU A 80 2.62 7.71 -16.26
C GLU A 80 1.19 8.20 -16.05
N GLY A 81 0.89 8.89 -14.93
CA GLY A 81 -0.44 9.35 -14.59
C GLY A 81 -1.06 8.58 -13.44
N PRO A 82 -2.34 8.83 -13.13
CA PRO A 82 -3.02 8.14 -12.02
C PRO A 82 -3.07 6.63 -12.25
N ALA A 83 -2.82 5.86 -11.20
CA ALA A 83 -2.83 4.40 -11.27
C ALA A 83 -3.34 3.80 -9.95
N GLY A 84 -3.74 2.53 -10.01
CA GLY A 84 -4.26 1.84 -8.83
C GLY A 84 -3.17 1.38 -7.86
N SER A 85 -1.91 1.53 -8.21
CA SER A 85 -0.78 1.11 -7.39
C SER A 85 0.44 1.95 -7.71
N PRO A 86 1.38 2.16 -6.76
CA PRO A 86 2.63 2.83 -7.07
C PRO A 86 3.47 2.00 -8.04
N THR A 87 4.37 2.65 -8.78
CA THR A 87 5.32 1.94 -9.63
C THR A 87 6.36 1.24 -8.75
N ILE A 88 7.06 0.26 -9.34
CA ILE A 88 8.12 -0.43 -8.61
C ILE A 88 9.24 0.52 -8.21
N GLU A 89 9.54 1.53 -9.02
CA GLU A 89 10.53 2.55 -8.69
C GLU A 89 10.10 3.40 -7.50
N GLN A 90 8.81 3.76 -7.43
CA GLN A 90 8.28 4.51 -6.29
C GLN A 90 8.37 3.68 -5.01
N LEU A 91 8.02 2.39 -5.09
CA LEU A 91 8.13 1.49 -3.95
C LEU A 91 9.58 1.30 -3.51
N ARG A 92 10.49 1.11 -4.47
CA ARG A 92 11.91 0.98 -4.17
C ARG A 92 12.45 2.22 -3.44
N LYS A 93 12.02 3.40 -3.87
CA LYS A 93 12.49 4.66 -3.29
C LYS A 93 12.08 4.80 -1.81
N VAL A 94 10.88 4.39 -1.44
CA VAL A 94 10.41 4.52 -0.05
C VAL A 94 10.91 3.39 0.84
N ILE A 95 11.32 2.26 0.27
CA ILE A 95 11.79 1.09 1.01
C ILE A 95 13.31 1.11 1.18
N SER A 96 14.04 1.57 0.18
CA SER A 96 15.51 1.48 0.12
C SER A 96 16.23 2.68 0.72
N ARG A 97 15.71 3.32 1.70
CA ARG A 97 16.39 4.47 2.30
C ARG A 97 17.24 4.12 3.52
#